data_e1ecefe5464551ebe7cd32f2c196366b
#
_entry.id   e1ecefe5464551ebe7cd32f2c196366b
#
_cell.length_a   1.000
_cell.length_b   1.000
_cell.length_c   1.000
_cell.angle_alpha   90.00
_cell.angle_beta   90.00
_cell.angle_gamma   90.00
#
_symmetry.space_group_name_H-M   'P 1'
#
loop_
_entity.id
_entity.type
_entity.pdbx_description
1 polymer ?
#
loop_
_entity_poly.entity_id
_entity_poly.type
_entity_poly.pdbx_seq_one_letter_code
_entity_poly.pdbx_strand_id
1 'polypeptide(L)'
;MNRTEKYLTARPELKELFDLIQNVKSANNVSVTVTTGTPHCKVINQLENPNIDITYFSVNNIDEATLLIRGRKTYSFGLSHTKIIGIESATETTHRIKFSHMGDDYEVEFSMNK
;
A
#
# COMPACT_ATOMS: atom_id res chain seq x y z
N MET A 1 -21.42 -11.28 -2.86
CA MET A 1 -20.36 -10.24 -2.75
C MET A 1 -19.17 -10.83 -2.01
N ASN A 2 -17.97 -10.77 -2.60
CA ASN A 2 -16.78 -11.28 -1.93
C ASN A 2 -16.31 -10.31 -0.84
N ARG A 3 -15.32 -10.71 -0.06
CA ARG A 3 -14.84 -9.94 1.09
C ARG A 3 -14.28 -8.57 0.69
N THR A 4 -13.55 -8.53 -0.43
CA THR A 4 -12.98 -7.27 -0.96
C THR A 4 -14.08 -6.31 -1.38
N GLU A 5 -15.08 -6.78 -2.12
CA GLU A 5 -16.21 -5.95 -2.54
C GLU A 5 -16.98 -5.40 -1.34
N LYS A 6 -17.22 -6.25 -0.34
CA LYS A 6 -17.91 -5.85 0.88
C LYS A 6 -17.12 -4.78 1.63
N TYR A 7 -15.79 -4.97 1.76
CA TYR A 7 -14.94 -4.00 2.43
C TYR A 7 -14.92 -2.66 1.70
N LEU A 8 -14.81 -2.67 0.37
CA LEU A 8 -14.77 -1.45 -0.44
C LEU A 8 -16.11 -0.75 -0.50
N THR A 9 -17.22 -1.46 -0.32
CA THR A 9 -18.54 -0.83 -0.19
C THR A 9 -18.59 0.06 1.05
N ALA A 10 -17.97 -0.38 2.14
CA ALA A 10 -17.87 0.39 3.38
C ALA A 10 -16.79 1.48 3.31
N ARG A 11 -15.74 1.27 2.52
CA ARG A 11 -14.59 2.17 2.41
C ARG A 11 -14.26 2.46 0.94
N PRO A 12 -15.17 3.14 0.21
CA PRO A 12 -14.98 3.34 -1.24
C PRO A 12 -13.75 4.18 -1.61
N GLU A 13 -13.24 4.99 -0.69
CA GLU A 13 -12.04 5.80 -0.91
C GLU A 13 -10.78 4.96 -1.09
N LEU A 14 -10.83 3.68 -0.73
CA LEU A 14 -9.69 2.76 -0.87
C LEU A 14 -9.69 2.00 -2.20
N LYS A 15 -10.69 2.22 -3.06
CA LYS A 15 -10.81 1.50 -4.35
C LYS A 15 -9.56 1.68 -5.21
N GLU A 16 -9.08 2.91 -5.34
CA GLU A 16 -7.91 3.22 -6.16
C GLU A 16 -6.65 2.53 -5.64
N LEU A 17 -6.47 2.50 -4.30
CA LEU A 17 -5.37 1.76 -3.69
C LEU A 17 -5.46 0.27 -4.00
N PHE A 18 -6.64 -0.33 -3.86
CA PHE A 18 -6.83 -1.75 -4.11
C PHE A 18 -6.56 -2.10 -5.57
N ASP A 19 -7.03 -1.26 -6.51
CA ASP A 19 -6.77 -1.47 -7.93
C ASP A 19 -5.28 -1.40 -8.25
N LEU A 20 -4.56 -0.44 -7.65
CA LEU A 20 -3.11 -0.34 -7.81
C LEU A 20 -2.39 -1.59 -7.29
N ILE A 21 -2.76 -2.07 -6.11
CA ILE A 21 -2.13 -3.26 -5.54
C ILE A 21 -2.37 -4.50 -6.41
N GLN A 22 -3.55 -4.66 -6.98
CA GLN A 22 -3.82 -5.76 -7.91
C GLN A 22 -2.96 -5.66 -9.16
N ASN A 23 -2.79 -4.46 -9.70
CA ASN A 23 -1.92 -4.22 -10.85
C ASN A 23 -0.46 -4.56 -10.53
N VAL A 24 0.02 -4.13 -9.37
CA VAL A 24 1.38 -4.41 -8.91
C VAL A 24 1.62 -5.91 -8.73
N LYS A 25 0.66 -6.62 -8.16
CA LYS A 25 0.76 -8.07 -7.92
C LYS A 25 0.84 -8.87 -9.23
N SER A 26 0.32 -8.33 -10.33
CA SER A 26 0.35 -9.01 -11.63
C SER A 26 1.67 -8.81 -12.38
N ALA A 27 2.55 -7.94 -11.91
CA ALA A 27 3.83 -7.68 -12.55
C ALA A 27 4.84 -8.81 -12.26
N ASN A 28 5.74 -9.06 -13.22
CA ASN A 28 6.77 -10.08 -13.07
C ASN A 28 7.85 -9.67 -12.05
N ASN A 29 8.23 -8.40 -12.09
CA ASN A 29 9.24 -7.85 -11.17
C ASN A 29 8.76 -6.51 -10.66
N VAL A 30 8.93 -6.29 -9.37
CA VAL A 30 8.53 -5.04 -8.70
C VAL A 30 9.65 -4.60 -7.78
N SER A 31 10.04 -3.33 -7.90
CA SER A 31 10.90 -2.68 -6.92
C SER A 31 10.02 -1.74 -6.10
N VAL A 32 10.12 -1.83 -4.77
CA VAL A 32 9.33 -1.00 -3.87
C VAL A 32 10.26 -0.13 -3.05
N THR A 33 10.03 1.18 -3.08
CA THR A 33 10.78 2.14 -2.28
C THR A 33 9.84 2.75 -1.25
N VAL A 34 10.15 2.54 0.02
CA VAL A 34 9.38 3.09 1.14
C VAL A 34 10.16 4.24 1.75
N THR A 35 9.58 5.43 1.74
CA THR A 35 10.18 6.63 2.31
C THR A 35 9.31 7.13 3.46
N THR A 36 9.94 7.40 4.60
CA THR A 36 9.26 7.98 5.76
C THR A 36 10.18 8.99 6.44
N GLY A 37 9.61 9.86 7.28
CA GLY A 37 10.35 10.83 8.06
C GLY A 37 10.01 12.26 7.69
N THR A 38 10.80 13.18 8.25
CA THR A 38 10.63 14.62 8.03
C THR A 38 11.43 15.07 6.81
N PRO A 39 11.19 16.28 6.28
CA PRO A 39 12.04 16.81 5.21
C PRO A 39 13.53 16.87 5.53
N HIS A 40 13.88 16.93 6.83
CA HIS A 40 15.26 17.02 7.27
C HIS A 40 15.90 15.67 7.61
N CYS A 41 15.07 14.65 7.82
CA CYS A 41 15.56 13.32 8.20
C CYS A 41 14.64 12.26 7.63
N LYS A 42 14.99 11.77 6.45
CA LYS A 42 14.21 10.74 5.75
C LYS A 42 14.88 9.38 5.87
N VAL A 43 14.07 8.36 6.08
CA VAL A 43 14.50 6.97 6.02
C VAL A 43 13.94 6.39 4.73
N ILE A 44 14.82 5.85 3.89
CA ILE A 44 14.46 5.28 2.60
C ILE A 44 14.89 3.82 2.57
N ASN A 45 13.95 2.93 2.31
CA ASN A 45 14.22 1.51 2.16
C ASN A 45 13.74 1.04 0.80
N GLN A 46 14.61 0.32 0.09
CA GLN A 46 14.28 -0.26 -1.21
C GLN A 46 14.20 -1.78 -1.08
N LEU A 47 13.12 -2.34 -1.59
CA LEU A 47 12.86 -3.77 -1.55
C LEU A 47 12.71 -4.28 -2.98
N GLU A 48 13.43 -5.36 -3.31
CA GLU A 48 13.34 -6.01 -4.61
C GLU A 48 12.41 -7.21 -4.52
N ASN A 49 11.39 -7.21 -5.36
CA ASN A 49 10.40 -8.29 -5.45
C ASN A 49 9.83 -8.72 -4.09
N PRO A 50 9.36 -7.76 -3.26
CA PRO A 50 8.74 -8.14 -2.00
C PRO A 50 7.39 -8.80 -2.26
N ASN A 51 6.92 -9.54 -1.26
CA ASN A 51 5.56 -10.06 -1.29
C ASN A 51 4.61 -8.94 -0.86
N ILE A 52 3.70 -8.56 -1.77
CA ILE A 52 2.76 -7.45 -1.56
C ILE A 52 1.36 -8.04 -1.52
N ASP A 53 0.60 -7.74 -0.48
CA ASP A 53 -0.76 -8.26 -0.35
C ASP A 53 -1.62 -7.35 0.54
N ILE A 54 -2.93 -7.54 0.40
CA ILE A 54 -3.90 -6.95 1.32
C ILE A 54 -4.57 -8.11 2.03
N THR A 55 -4.40 -8.17 3.35
CA THR A 55 -4.96 -9.21 4.18
C THR A 55 -6.09 -8.65 5.04
N TYR A 56 -7.01 -9.54 5.45
CA TYR A 56 -8.17 -9.16 6.23
C TYR A 56 -8.16 -9.88 7.58
N PHE A 57 -8.70 -9.21 8.57
CA PHE A 57 -8.97 -9.80 9.88
C PHE A 57 -10.26 -9.19 10.42
N SER A 58 -10.88 -9.85 11.37
CA SER A 58 -12.13 -9.38 11.96
C SER A 58 -11.92 -8.96 13.40
N VAL A 59 -12.42 -7.76 13.74
CA VAL A 59 -12.43 -7.26 15.11
C VAL A 59 -13.88 -6.89 15.41
N ASN A 60 -14.46 -7.54 16.42
CA ASN A 60 -15.87 -7.32 16.80
C ASN A 60 -16.84 -7.43 15.62
N ASN A 61 -16.62 -8.43 14.76
CA ASN A 61 -17.41 -8.70 13.55
C ASN A 61 -17.30 -7.63 12.47
N ILE A 62 -16.31 -6.75 12.58
CA ILE A 62 -16.01 -5.74 11.56
C ILE A 62 -14.74 -6.15 10.85
N ASP A 63 -14.80 -6.21 9.52
CA ASP A 63 -13.61 -6.52 8.70
C ASP A 63 -12.67 -5.33 8.67
N GLU A 64 -11.40 -5.63 8.96
CA GLU A 64 -10.29 -4.69 8.84
C GLU A 64 -9.31 -5.22 7.80
N ALA A 65 -8.64 -4.31 7.09
CA ALA A 65 -7.67 -4.68 6.08
C ALA A 65 -6.29 -4.11 6.42
N THR A 66 -5.27 -4.84 6.03
CA THR A 66 -3.87 -4.44 6.22
C THR A 66 -3.13 -4.58 4.90
N LEU A 67 -2.42 -3.52 4.51
CA LEU A 67 -1.48 -3.59 3.40
C LEU A 67 -0.15 -4.14 3.93
N LEU A 68 0.28 -5.27 3.39
CA LEU A 68 1.54 -5.93 3.76
C LEU A 68 2.54 -5.85 2.61
N ILE A 69 3.76 -5.43 2.93
CA ILE A 69 4.90 -5.45 2.01
C ILE A 69 6.01 -6.18 2.73
N ARG A 70 6.31 -7.42 2.31
CA ARG A 70 7.29 -8.29 2.97
C ARG A 70 8.48 -8.56 2.07
N GLY A 71 9.65 -8.20 2.55
CA GLY A 71 10.93 -8.50 1.94
C GLY A 71 11.97 -8.64 3.02
N ARG A 72 13.17 -8.13 2.80
CA ARG A 72 14.19 -8.05 3.85
C ARG A 72 13.67 -7.30 5.06
N LYS A 73 12.79 -6.34 4.83
CA LYS A 73 12.10 -5.60 5.86
C LYS A 73 10.61 -5.73 5.60
N THR A 74 9.82 -5.81 6.66
CA THR A 74 8.37 -5.96 6.55
C THR A 74 7.69 -4.69 6.97
N TYR A 75 6.74 -4.24 6.13
CA TYR A 75 5.86 -3.12 6.42
C TYR A 75 4.43 -3.61 6.52
N SER A 76 3.73 -3.17 7.55
CA SER A 76 2.35 -3.53 7.80
C SER A 76 1.57 -2.25 8.09
N PHE A 77 0.65 -1.90 7.21
CA PHE A 77 -0.15 -0.68 7.35
C PHE A 77 -1.62 -1.06 7.52
N GLY A 78 -2.12 -0.98 8.75
CA GLY A 78 -3.54 -1.16 9.01
C GLY A 78 -4.32 -0.03 8.35
N LEU A 79 -5.24 -0.37 7.44
CA LEU A 79 -5.93 0.64 6.65
C LEU A 79 -6.94 1.47 7.46
N SER A 80 -7.36 0.97 8.63
CA SER A 80 -8.18 1.75 9.56
C SER A 80 -7.43 2.93 10.17
N HIS A 81 -6.09 2.86 10.19
CA HIS A 81 -5.23 3.91 10.71
C HIS A 81 -4.49 4.67 9.61
N THR A 82 -4.90 4.47 8.36
CA THR A 82 -4.23 5.03 7.18
C THR A 82 -5.14 6.02 6.48
N LYS A 83 -4.62 7.21 6.21
CA LYS A 83 -5.30 8.21 5.42
C LYS A 83 -4.52 8.41 4.13
N ILE A 84 -5.14 8.09 3.00
CA ILE A 84 -4.53 8.29 1.69
C ILE A 84 -4.54 9.78 1.37
N ILE A 85 -3.35 10.32 1.09
CA ILE A 85 -3.19 11.72 0.70
C ILE A 85 -3.27 11.83 -0.82
N GLY A 86 -2.64 10.91 -1.54
CA GLY A 86 -2.68 10.89 -2.98
C GLY A 86 -2.11 9.63 -3.57
N ILE A 87 -2.59 9.28 -4.75
CA ILE A 87 -2.06 8.19 -5.56
C ILE A 87 -1.76 8.79 -6.92
N GLU A 88 -0.52 8.64 -7.38
CA GLU A 88 -0.10 9.22 -8.65
C GLU A 88 0.70 8.22 -9.48
N SER A 89 0.59 8.34 -10.79
CA SER A 89 1.35 7.54 -11.75
C SER A 89 2.38 8.43 -12.42
N ALA A 90 3.66 8.21 -12.08
CA ALA A 90 4.75 8.96 -12.69
C ALA A 90 4.98 8.50 -14.14
N THR A 91 4.84 7.19 -14.38
CA THR A 91 4.88 6.56 -15.70
C THR A 91 3.88 5.42 -15.72
N GLU A 92 3.79 4.70 -16.85
CA GLU A 92 2.94 3.49 -16.94
C GLU A 92 3.38 2.39 -15.98
N THR A 93 4.66 2.39 -15.59
CA THR A 93 5.23 1.35 -14.75
C THR A 93 5.63 1.81 -13.36
N THR A 94 5.53 3.11 -13.08
CA THR A 94 5.91 3.67 -11.77
C THR A 94 4.74 4.41 -11.15
N HIS A 95 4.33 3.96 -9.97
CA HIS A 95 3.21 4.52 -9.24
C HIS A 95 3.62 4.84 -7.81
N ARG A 96 3.10 5.93 -7.26
CA ARG A 96 3.38 6.36 -5.89
C ARG A 96 2.10 6.51 -5.09
N ILE A 97 2.18 6.08 -3.85
CA ILE A 97 1.12 6.32 -2.87
C ILE A 97 1.71 7.19 -1.77
N LYS A 98 1.04 8.29 -1.48
CA LYS A 98 1.37 9.13 -0.32
C LYS A 98 0.25 9.00 0.69
N PHE A 99 0.61 8.67 1.92
CA PHE A 99 -0.38 8.47 2.97
C PHE A 99 0.19 8.79 4.35
N SER A 100 -0.71 8.99 5.30
CA SER A 100 -0.38 9.12 6.71
C SER A 100 -0.85 7.85 7.42
N HIS A 101 -0.01 7.31 8.29
CA HIS A 101 -0.33 6.14 9.09
C HIS A 101 0.14 6.38 10.52
N MET A 102 -0.81 6.39 11.46
CA MET A 102 -0.53 6.60 12.88
C MET A 102 0.33 7.84 13.16
N GLY A 103 0.05 8.93 12.44
CA GLY A 103 0.72 10.20 12.62
C GLY A 103 2.01 10.40 11.83
N ASP A 104 2.51 9.37 11.16
CA ASP A 104 3.70 9.45 10.32
C ASP A 104 3.33 9.50 8.85
N ASP A 105 4.10 10.27 8.09
CA ASP A 105 3.90 10.38 6.64
C ASP A 105 4.78 9.37 5.92
N TYR A 106 4.18 8.69 4.94
CA TYR A 106 4.84 7.67 4.12
C TYR A 106 4.65 7.97 2.64
N GLU A 107 5.65 7.61 1.86
CA GLU A 107 5.56 7.54 0.42
C GLU A 107 6.04 6.15 0.00
N VAL A 108 5.21 5.44 -0.73
CA VAL A 108 5.55 4.11 -1.25
C VAL A 108 5.52 4.18 -2.77
N GLU A 109 6.65 3.91 -3.40
CA GLU A 109 6.77 3.89 -4.85
C GLU A 109 6.94 2.47 -5.35
N PHE A 110 6.07 2.09 -6.27
CA PHE A 110 6.14 0.80 -6.95
C PHE A 110 6.65 1.01 -8.36
N SER A 111 7.77 0.36 -8.68
CA SER A 111 8.33 0.37 -10.03
C SER A 111 8.23 -1.04 -10.59
N MET A 112 7.41 -1.21 -11.63
CA MET A 112 7.08 -2.52 -12.18
C MET A 112 7.84 -2.74 -13.48
N ASN A 113 8.34 -3.95 -13.63
CA ASN A 113 8.94 -4.41 -14.90
C ASN A 113 8.02 -5.50 -15.43
N LYS A 114 7.38 -5.20 -16.54
CA LYS A 114 6.43 -6.11 -17.18
C LYS A 114 7.10 -7.04 -18.16
#